data_fdc2e3ef4581d5db174f93703e4283aa
#
_entry.id   fdc2e3ef4581d5db174f93703e4283aa
#
_cell.length_a   1.000
_cell.length_b   1.000
_cell.length_c   1.000
_cell.angle_alpha   90.00
_cell.angle_beta   90.00
_cell.angle_gamma   90.00
#
_symmetry.space_group_name_H-M   'P 1'
#
loop_
_entity.id
_entity.type
_entity.pdbx_description
1 polymer ?
#
loop_
_entity_poly.entity_id
_entity_poly.type
_entity_poly.pdbx_seq_one_letter_code
_entity_poly.pdbx_strand_id
1 'polypeptide(L)'
;LEPRTVIPAMSKNIPVIIKNTFNPTAKGTLISKENTNSELRVQGISSIDEVSLITVQGSGMIGEAGISMRLFRAVAEASINVILITQCSSEHSITFAVLPNEAQKSKDALNKEFEMELKSGLIDSIKVENNLSIIAAVGENMKNIPGVASKFFNALSINGINVVAIAQGASELNISVVINEKDKIKALNSLHESFFLSNTTTLNVFVVGTGTIGGELIRQVNAQHD
;
A
#
# COMPACT_ATOMS: atom_id res chain seq x y z
N LEU A 1 -10.85 -13.47 -0.20
CA LEU A 1 -10.94 -14.63 -1.10
C LEU A 1 -9.53 -15.05 -1.49
N GLU A 2 -9.22 -16.33 -1.42
CA GLU A 2 -7.89 -16.84 -1.84
C GLU A 2 -7.76 -16.70 -3.37
N PRO A 3 -6.76 -15.98 -3.89
CA PRO A 3 -6.62 -15.75 -5.33
C PRO A 3 -6.56 -17.04 -6.16
N ARG A 4 -5.92 -18.07 -5.63
CA ARG A 4 -5.78 -19.37 -6.31
C ARG A 4 -7.09 -20.08 -6.61
N THR A 5 -8.15 -19.79 -5.83
CA THR A 5 -9.49 -20.37 -6.08
C THR A 5 -10.23 -19.68 -7.23
N VAL A 6 -9.89 -18.44 -7.55
CA VAL A 6 -10.55 -17.63 -8.58
C VAL A 6 -9.86 -17.78 -9.94
N ILE A 7 -8.54 -17.96 -9.96
CA ILE A 7 -7.74 -18.04 -11.19
C ILE A 7 -8.29 -19.05 -12.21
N PRO A 8 -8.69 -20.29 -11.85
CA PRO A 8 -9.21 -21.27 -12.84
C PRO A 8 -10.52 -20.81 -13.51
N ALA A 9 -11.39 -20.12 -12.76
CA ALA A 9 -12.63 -19.59 -13.31
C ALA A 9 -12.34 -18.40 -14.24
N MET A 10 -11.48 -17.48 -13.79
CA MET A 10 -11.09 -16.29 -14.56
C MET A 10 -10.38 -16.65 -15.87
N SER A 11 -9.50 -17.67 -15.87
CA SER A 11 -8.81 -18.13 -17.09
C SER A 11 -9.75 -18.65 -18.16
N LYS A 12 -10.94 -19.12 -17.76
CA LYS A 12 -11.99 -19.62 -18.66
C LYS A 12 -13.13 -18.62 -18.90
N ASN A 13 -12.97 -17.38 -18.46
CA ASN A 13 -14.01 -16.34 -18.51
C ASN A 13 -15.33 -16.76 -17.82
N ILE A 14 -15.24 -17.54 -16.74
CA ILE A 14 -16.42 -17.95 -15.95
C ILE A 14 -16.61 -16.91 -14.84
N PRO A 15 -17.75 -16.20 -14.80
CA PRO A 15 -18.03 -15.24 -13.74
C PRO A 15 -18.23 -15.97 -12.40
N VAL A 16 -17.71 -15.38 -11.32
CA VAL A 16 -17.82 -15.90 -9.96
C VAL A 16 -18.67 -14.94 -9.14
N ILE A 17 -19.69 -15.44 -8.46
CA ILE A 17 -20.55 -14.62 -7.57
C ILE A 17 -20.27 -15.03 -6.13
N ILE A 18 -19.86 -14.05 -5.32
CA ILE A 18 -19.70 -14.23 -3.88
C ILE A 18 -21.00 -13.81 -3.19
N LYS A 19 -21.58 -14.71 -2.41
CA LYS A 19 -22.81 -14.47 -1.65
C LYS A 19 -22.60 -14.72 -0.15
N ASN A 20 -23.40 -14.05 0.65
CA ASN A 20 -23.45 -14.31 2.09
C ASN A 20 -24.29 -15.56 2.34
N THR A 21 -23.72 -16.57 3.00
CA THR A 21 -24.39 -17.83 3.34
C THR A 21 -25.61 -17.62 4.22
N PHE A 22 -25.57 -16.61 5.10
CA PHE A 22 -26.72 -16.26 5.98
C PHE A 22 -27.76 -15.38 5.30
N ASN A 23 -27.48 -14.85 4.10
CA ASN A 23 -28.44 -14.09 3.29
C ASN A 23 -28.26 -14.47 1.79
N PRO A 24 -28.67 -15.67 1.38
CA PRO A 24 -28.46 -16.17 0.02
C PRO A 24 -29.28 -15.44 -1.05
N THR A 25 -30.31 -14.71 -0.65
CA THR A 25 -31.16 -13.93 -1.56
C THR A 25 -30.52 -12.59 -1.95
N ALA A 26 -29.53 -12.11 -1.21
CA ALA A 26 -28.79 -10.91 -1.57
C ALA A 26 -28.11 -11.08 -2.93
N LYS A 27 -27.99 -9.97 -3.69
CA LYS A 27 -27.40 -9.93 -5.03
C LYS A 27 -25.95 -10.49 -5.04
N GLY A 28 -25.20 -10.28 -3.96
CA GLY A 28 -23.80 -10.70 -3.85
C GLY A 28 -22.86 -9.80 -4.67
N THR A 29 -21.59 -10.19 -4.72
CA THR A 29 -20.53 -9.49 -5.47
C THR A 29 -20.12 -10.34 -6.67
N LEU A 30 -20.22 -9.76 -7.86
CA LEU A 30 -19.78 -10.38 -9.11
C LEU A 30 -18.29 -10.12 -9.30
N ILE A 31 -17.54 -11.19 -9.56
CA ILE A 31 -16.15 -11.13 -10.04
C ILE A 31 -16.17 -11.59 -11.49
N SER A 32 -15.83 -10.71 -12.40
CA SER A 32 -15.75 -10.95 -13.84
C SER A 32 -14.50 -10.31 -14.42
N LYS A 33 -14.12 -10.71 -15.63
CA LYS A 33 -13.01 -10.12 -16.36
C LYS A 33 -13.35 -8.72 -16.88
N GLU A 34 -14.63 -8.47 -17.16
CA GLU A 34 -15.09 -7.18 -17.65
C GLU A 34 -15.35 -6.24 -16.47
N ASN A 35 -14.78 -5.04 -16.56
CA ASN A 35 -15.04 -3.99 -15.59
C ASN A 35 -16.40 -3.35 -15.88
N THR A 36 -17.39 -3.64 -15.04
CA THR A 36 -18.75 -3.10 -15.18
C THR A 36 -18.94 -1.71 -14.57
N ASN A 37 -17.94 -1.20 -13.85
CA ASN A 37 -18.04 0.06 -13.11
C ASN A 37 -16.91 1.02 -13.53
N SER A 38 -17.04 1.61 -14.73
CA SER A 38 -16.02 2.47 -15.36
C SER A 38 -15.83 3.83 -14.67
N GLU A 39 -16.71 4.22 -13.74
CA GLU A 39 -16.67 5.54 -13.10
C GLU A 39 -15.68 5.60 -11.92
N LEU A 40 -15.45 4.49 -11.22
CA LEU A 40 -14.56 4.45 -10.08
C LEU A 40 -13.10 4.29 -10.52
N ARG A 41 -12.25 5.25 -10.16
CA ARG A 41 -10.80 5.20 -10.41
C ARG A 41 -10.13 4.15 -9.54
N VAL A 42 -10.45 4.13 -8.25
CA VAL A 42 -10.06 3.11 -7.30
C VAL A 42 -11.25 2.20 -7.07
N GLN A 43 -11.05 0.89 -7.24
CA GLN A 43 -12.10 -0.12 -7.11
C GLN A 43 -12.12 -0.76 -5.73
N GLY A 44 -10.99 -0.74 -5.04
CA GLY A 44 -10.88 -1.32 -3.72
C GLY A 44 -9.64 -0.86 -2.97
N ILE A 45 -9.73 -0.96 -1.64
CA ILE A 45 -8.60 -0.80 -0.74
C ILE A 45 -8.41 -2.12 -0.02
N SER A 46 -7.17 -2.62 -0.01
CA SER A 46 -6.78 -3.89 0.58
C SER A 46 -5.66 -3.69 1.58
N SER A 47 -5.55 -4.59 2.55
CA SER A 47 -4.42 -4.63 3.47
C SER A 47 -3.80 -6.02 3.53
N ILE A 48 -2.51 -6.06 3.86
CA ILE A 48 -1.79 -7.23 4.32
C ILE A 48 -1.29 -6.90 5.71
N ASP A 49 -1.76 -7.68 6.66
CA ASP A 49 -1.48 -7.48 8.07
C ASP A 49 -0.16 -8.14 8.45
N GLU A 50 0.49 -7.59 9.47
CA GLU A 50 1.68 -8.18 10.07
C GLU A 50 2.78 -8.53 9.06
N VAL A 51 3.43 -7.51 8.50
CA VAL A 51 4.62 -7.70 7.66
C VAL A 51 5.87 -7.17 8.36
N SER A 52 7.02 -7.71 7.95
CA SER A 52 8.34 -7.21 8.32
C SER A 52 9.07 -6.70 7.09
N LEU A 53 9.70 -5.54 7.18
CA LEU A 53 10.60 -5.03 6.16
C LEU A 53 12.03 -5.46 6.44
N ILE A 54 12.71 -5.94 5.40
CA ILE A 54 14.13 -6.23 5.38
C ILE A 54 14.79 -5.20 4.47
N THR A 55 15.74 -4.43 5.00
CA THR A 55 16.47 -3.44 4.23
C THR A 55 17.94 -3.78 4.21
N VAL A 56 18.49 -4.00 3.03
CA VAL A 56 19.94 -4.10 2.78
C VAL A 56 20.39 -2.73 2.29
N GLN A 57 21.36 -2.16 2.97
CA GLN A 57 21.85 -0.80 2.72
C GLN A 57 23.35 -0.76 2.70
N GLY A 58 23.95 -0.04 1.74
CA GLY A 58 25.38 0.18 1.66
C GLY A 58 25.79 1.04 0.48
N SER A 59 26.76 1.92 0.71
CA SER A 59 27.34 2.77 -0.33
C SER A 59 28.05 2.00 -1.45
N GLY A 60 28.57 0.82 -1.14
CA GLY A 60 29.21 -0.05 -2.12
C GLY A 60 28.24 -0.81 -3.03
N MET A 61 26.91 -0.63 -2.86
CA MET A 61 25.92 -1.19 -3.77
C MET A 61 25.74 -0.35 -5.06
N ILE A 62 26.16 0.92 -5.01
CA ILE A 62 25.94 1.88 -6.10
C ILE A 62 26.78 1.49 -7.32
N GLY A 63 26.12 1.25 -8.46
CA GLY A 63 26.75 0.87 -9.71
C GLY A 63 27.29 -0.57 -9.77
N GLU A 64 27.11 -1.36 -8.71
CA GLU A 64 27.53 -2.76 -8.65
C GLU A 64 26.49 -3.69 -9.25
N ALA A 65 26.79 -4.27 -10.40
CA ALA A 65 25.91 -5.22 -11.07
C ALA A 65 25.81 -6.54 -10.26
N GLY A 66 24.59 -7.05 -10.15
CA GLY A 66 24.34 -8.37 -9.58
C GLY A 66 23.98 -8.40 -8.09
N ILE A 67 24.05 -7.30 -7.36
CA ILE A 67 23.65 -7.26 -5.94
C ILE A 67 22.19 -7.70 -5.76
N SER A 68 21.26 -7.14 -6.55
CA SER A 68 19.84 -7.52 -6.50
C SER A 68 19.65 -9.01 -6.82
N MET A 69 20.35 -9.55 -7.80
CA MET A 69 20.28 -10.98 -8.15
C MET A 69 20.76 -11.85 -6.98
N ARG A 70 21.88 -11.53 -6.37
CA ARG A 70 22.42 -12.27 -5.22
C ARG A 70 21.48 -12.21 -4.02
N LEU A 71 20.91 -11.02 -3.74
CA LEU A 71 19.94 -10.82 -2.67
C LEU A 71 18.72 -11.73 -2.84
N PHE A 72 18.05 -11.65 -4.01
CA PHE A 72 16.84 -12.44 -4.23
C PHE A 72 17.13 -13.93 -4.43
N ARG A 73 18.32 -14.32 -4.90
CA ARG A 73 18.75 -15.72 -4.90
C ARG A 73 18.86 -16.26 -3.47
N ALA A 74 19.53 -15.56 -2.57
CA ALA A 74 19.67 -16.00 -1.17
C ALA A 74 18.30 -16.15 -0.48
N VAL A 75 17.37 -15.21 -0.73
CA VAL A 75 16.00 -15.27 -0.22
C VAL A 75 15.24 -16.45 -0.80
N ALA A 76 15.35 -16.72 -2.11
CA ALA A 76 14.69 -17.84 -2.79
C ALA A 76 15.24 -19.20 -2.33
N GLU A 77 16.56 -19.36 -2.21
CA GLU A 77 17.21 -20.57 -1.67
C GLU A 77 16.77 -20.87 -0.24
N ALA A 78 16.50 -19.81 0.53
CA ALA A 78 15.89 -19.94 1.85
C ALA A 78 14.36 -20.22 1.82
N SER A 79 13.74 -20.37 0.64
CA SER A 79 12.29 -20.61 0.48
C SER A 79 11.44 -19.55 1.18
N ILE A 80 11.81 -18.29 1.03
CA ILE A 80 11.13 -17.13 1.61
C ILE A 80 10.28 -16.47 0.53
N ASN A 81 9.01 -16.18 0.86
CA ASN A 81 8.11 -15.48 -0.05
C ASN A 81 8.23 -13.96 0.13
N VAL A 82 8.57 -13.25 -0.95
CA VAL A 82 8.64 -11.78 -0.96
C VAL A 82 7.29 -11.19 -1.36
N ILE A 83 6.74 -10.32 -0.52
CA ILE A 83 5.40 -9.73 -0.68
C ILE A 83 5.46 -8.40 -1.45
N LEU A 84 6.46 -7.58 -1.16
CA LEU A 84 6.65 -6.25 -1.74
C LEU A 84 8.15 -5.99 -1.89
N ILE A 85 8.53 -5.28 -2.96
CA ILE A 85 9.90 -4.85 -3.21
C ILE A 85 9.90 -3.36 -3.50
N THR A 86 10.82 -2.62 -2.91
CA THR A 86 11.09 -1.23 -3.26
C THR A 86 12.59 -0.99 -3.25
N GLN A 87 13.06 -0.22 -4.21
CA GLN A 87 14.46 0.17 -4.34
C GLN A 87 14.54 1.66 -4.64
N CYS A 88 15.40 2.38 -3.93
CA CYS A 88 15.65 3.78 -4.21
C CYS A 88 16.44 3.94 -5.52
N SER A 89 16.19 5.02 -6.26
CA SER A 89 16.88 5.35 -7.50
C SER A 89 18.39 5.58 -7.33
N SER A 90 18.84 5.82 -6.10
CA SER A 90 20.26 5.94 -5.75
C SER A 90 21.00 4.61 -5.65
N GLU A 91 20.33 3.47 -5.86
CA GLU A 91 20.86 2.11 -5.70
C GLU A 91 21.51 1.83 -4.33
N HIS A 92 21.33 2.74 -3.37
CA HIS A 92 21.94 2.68 -2.05
C HIS A 92 21.26 1.67 -1.11
N SER A 93 20.03 1.30 -1.41
CA SER A 93 19.27 0.35 -0.59
C SER A 93 18.25 -0.44 -1.40
N ILE A 94 18.07 -1.70 -1.01
CA ILE A 94 16.98 -2.58 -1.46
C ILE A 94 16.19 -2.97 -0.22
N THR A 95 14.88 -2.75 -0.29
CA THR A 95 13.95 -3.09 0.80
C THR A 95 12.87 -4.03 0.26
N PHE A 96 12.55 -5.07 1.01
CA PHE A 96 11.46 -5.99 0.67
C PHE A 96 10.69 -6.41 1.92
N ALA A 97 9.42 -6.76 1.72
CA ALA A 97 8.54 -7.21 2.77
C ALA A 97 8.39 -8.73 2.76
N VAL A 98 8.36 -9.31 3.95
CA VAL A 98 8.12 -10.73 4.20
C VAL A 98 7.12 -10.90 5.35
N LEU A 99 6.63 -12.12 5.58
CA LEU A 99 5.88 -12.44 6.79
C LEU A 99 6.79 -12.37 8.03
N PRO A 100 6.27 -12.02 9.22
CA PRO A 100 7.09 -11.85 10.42
C PRO A 100 7.89 -13.09 10.82
N ASN A 101 7.31 -14.29 10.61
CA ASN A 101 7.97 -15.56 10.90
C ASN A 101 9.15 -15.88 9.95
N GLU A 102 9.24 -15.18 8.82
CA GLU A 102 10.33 -15.31 7.84
C GLU A 102 11.42 -14.24 8.00
N ALA A 103 11.18 -13.22 8.84
CA ALA A 103 12.07 -12.06 8.95
C ALA A 103 13.48 -12.42 9.43
N GLN A 104 13.59 -13.21 10.51
CA GLN A 104 14.89 -13.63 11.03
C GLN A 104 15.64 -14.54 10.05
N LYS A 105 14.94 -15.49 9.43
CA LYS A 105 15.49 -16.38 8.42
C LYS A 105 16.01 -15.60 7.21
N SER A 106 15.28 -14.53 6.79
CA SER A 106 15.72 -13.63 5.73
C SER A 106 17.03 -12.92 6.09
N LYS A 107 17.09 -12.36 7.29
CA LYS A 107 18.28 -11.69 7.78
C LYS A 107 19.50 -12.62 7.84
N ASP A 108 19.31 -13.85 8.32
CA ASP A 108 20.39 -14.83 8.43
C ASP A 108 20.91 -15.27 7.05
N ALA A 109 20.01 -15.50 6.10
CA ALA A 109 20.36 -15.84 4.72
C ALA A 109 21.17 -14.71 4.06
N LEU A 110 20.76 -13.46 4.24
CA LEU A 110 21.44 -12.30 3.69
C LEU A 110 22.78 -12.01 4.38
N ASN A 111 22.87 -12.17 5.70
CA ASN A 111 24.13 -12.04 6.42
C ASN A 111 25.17 -13.05 5.94
N LYS A 112 24.72 -14.27 5.60
CA LYS A 112 25.59 -15.30 5.03
C LYS A 112 26.02 -14.96 3.60
N GLU A 113 25.08 -14.53 2.75
CA GLU A 113 25.36 -14.18 1.34
C GLU A 113 26.30 -12.99 1.22
N PHE A 114 26.13 -11.98 2.08
CA PHE A 114 26.87 -10.73 2.03
C PHE A 114 27.93 -10.59 3.15
N GLU A 115 28.42 -11.70 3.66
CA GLU A 115 29.41 -11.70 4.77
C GLU A 115 30.67 -10.89 4.44
N MET A 116 31.17 -11.00 3.21
CA MET A 116 32.38 -10.29 2.78
C MET A 116 32.13 -8.80 2.61
N GLU A 117 31.00 -8.43 2.03
CA GLU A 117 30.58 -7.04 1.81
C GLU A 117 30.32 -6.32 3.14
N LEU A 118 29.71 -7.01 4.10
CA LEU A 118 29.52 -6.50 5.45
C LEU A 118 30.85 -6.26 6.18
N LYS A 119 31.81 -7.22 6.07
CA LYS A 119 33.14 -7.07 6.68
C LYS A 119 33.98 -5.98 6.02
N SER A 120 33.84 -5.78 4.73
CA SER A 120 34.57 -4.74 3.98
C SER A 120 33.93 -3.36 4.06
N GLY A 121 32.72 -3.25 4.60
CA GLY A 121 31.97 -1.99 4.64
C GLY A 121 31.32 -1.57 3.30
N LEU A 122 31.25 -2.46 2.32
CA LEU A 122 30.51 -2.24 1.08
C LEU A 122 28.99 -2.27 1.31
N ILE A 123 28.55 -3.14 2.22
CA ILE A 123 27.20 -3.15 2.78
C ILE A 123 27.31 -2.70 4.24
N ASP A 124 26.59 -1.63 4.58
CA ASP A 124 26.63 -1.03 5.92
C ASP A 124 25.82 -1.85 6.93
N SER A 125 24.64 -2.31 6.50
CA SER A 125 23.74 -3.01 7.40
C SER A 125 22.63 -3.78 6.70
N ILE A 126 22.14 -4.84 7.39
CA ILE A 126 20.91 -5.54 7.07
C ILE A 126 19.96 -5.35 8.24
N LYS A 127 18.93 -4.52 8.04
CA LYS A 127 17.97 -4.12 9.08
C LYS A 127 16.65 -4.90 8.92
N VAL A 128 16.02 -5.19 10.04
CA VAL A 128 14.67 -5.75 10.11
C VAL A 128 13.78 -4.78 10.86
N GLU A 129 12.66 -4.43 10.29
CA GLU A 129 11.63 -3.59 10.91
C GLU A 129 10.32 -4.37 10.95
N ASN A 130 9.78 -4.58 12.15
CA ASN A 130 8.58 -5.38 12.40
C ASN A 130 7.36 -4.48 12.71
N ASN A 131 6.20 -5.11 12.92
CA ASN A 131 4.95 -4.45 13.29
C ASN A 131 4.48 -3.43 12.23
N LEU A 132 4.53 -3.85 10.98
CA LEU A 132 4.13 -3.06 9.84
C LEU A 132 2.96 -3.73 9.12
N SER A 133 2.21 -2.94 8.35
CA SER A 133 1.15 -3.40 7.44
C SER A 133 1.31 -2.79 6.07
N ILE A 134 0.91 -3.52 5.04
CA ILE A 134 0.79 -2.99 3.69
C ILE A 134 -0.65 -2.57 3.46
N ILE A 135 -0.86 -1.38 2.94
CA ILE A 135 -2.15 -0.89 2.45
C ILE A 135 -2.02 -0.63 0.96
N ALA A 136 -2.98 -1.11 0.19
CA ALA A 136 -3.00 -0.94 -1.25
C ALA A 136 -4.34 -0.39 -1.74
N ALA A 137 -4.30 0.66 -2.57
CA ALA A 137 -5.41 1.06 -3.42
C ALA A 137 -5.26 0.36 -4.77
N VAL A 138 -6.35 -0.27 -5.23
CA VAL A 138 -6.36 -1.07 -6.46
C VAL A 138 -7.45 -0.56 -7.40
N GLY A 139 -7.12 -0.44 -8.69
CA GLY A 139 -8.10 -0.05 -9.71
C GLY A 139 -7.50 0.00 -11.10
N GLU A 140 -8.23 -0.51 -12.09
CA GLU A 140 -7.81 -0.47 -13.49
C GLU A 140 -7.85 0.95 -14.07
N ASN A 141 -8.76 1.78 -13.56
CA ASN A 141 -8.97 3.15 -14.03
C ASN A 141 -8.04 4.18 -13.37
N MET A 142 -6.97 3.74 -12.70
CA MET A 142 -5.96 4.65 -12.13
C MET A 142 -4.91 5.05 -13.15
N LYS A 143 -4.74 4.24 -14.20
CA LYS A 143 -3.68 4.41 -15.20
C LYS A 143 -3.86 5.71 -15.98
N ASN A 144 -2.76 6.46 -16.12
CA ASN A 144 -2.70 7.75 -16.81
C ASN A 144 -3.67 8.83 -16.25
N ILE A 145 -4.12 8.68 -15.00
CA ILE A 145 -5.03 9.64 -14.37
C ILE A 145 -4.28 10.44 -13.30
N PRO A 146 -4.02 11.73 -13.55
CA PRO A 146 -3.40 12.59 -12.55
C PRO A 146 -4.25 12.72 -11.29
N GLY A 147 -3.58 12.82 -10.12
CA GLY A 147 -4.22 13.12 -8.86
C GLY A 147 -4.62 11.92 -8.01
N VAL A 148 -4.61 10.68 -8.53
CA VAL A 148 -4.94 9.49 -7.73
C VAL A 148 -3.92 9.31 -6.59
N ALA A 149 -2.63 9.35 -6.90
CA ALA A 149 -1.57 9.27 -5.89
C ALA A 149 -1.64 10.44 -4.90
N SER A 150 -1.88 11.66 -5.40
CA SER A 150 -2.04 12.84 -4.54
C SER A 150 -3.19 12.63 -3.53
N LYS A 151 -4.36 12.17 -4.00
CA LYS A 151 -5.52 11.90 -3.15
C LYS A 151 -5.21 10.81 -2.11
N PHE A 152 -4.50 9.76 -2.52
CA PHE A 152 -4.10 8.66 -1.65
C PHE A 152 -3.17 9.14 -0.51
N PHE A 153 -2.07 9.82 -0.86
CA PHE A 153 -1.12 10.31 0.14
C PHE A 153 -1.69 11.44 1.00
N ASN A 154 -2.54 12.29 0.44
CA ASN A 154 -3.22 13.33 1.21
C ASN A 154 -4.13 12.74 2.29
N ALA A 155 -4.91 11.68 1.96
CA ALA A 155 -5.76 11.01 2.94
C ALA A 155 -4.97 10.42 4.12
N LEU A 156 -3.77 9.90 3.88
CA LEU A 156 -2.88 9.43 4.95
C LEU A 156 -2.28 10.60 5.74
N SER A 157 -1.81 11.63 5.04
CA SER A 157 -1.10 12.78 5.63
C SER A 157 -1.98 13.59 6.57
N ILE A 158 -3.20 13.98 6.17
CA ILE A 158 -4.11 14.74 7.03
C ILE A 158 -4.52 13.98 8.30
N ASN A 159 -4.41 12.67 8.26
CA ASN A 159 -4.64 11.79 9.40
C ASN A 159 -3.37 11.47 10.21
N GLY A 160 -2.25 12.10 9.91
CA GLY A 160 -0.99 11.93 10.62
C GLY A 160 -0.40 10.52 10.52
N ILE A 161 -0.66 9.81 9.41
CA ILE A 161 -0.16 8.46 9.17
C ILE A 161 1.17 8.54 8.42
N ASN A 162 2.24 8.02 9.04
CA ASN A 162 3.55 7.97 8.41
C ASN A 162 3.64 6.80 7.42
N VAL A 163 4.19 7.08 6.24
CA VAL A 163 4.48 6.07 5.21
C VAL A 163 5.95 5.68 5.30
N VAL A 164 6.22 4.41 5.56
CA VAL A 164 7.57 3.84 5.72
C VAL A 164 8.19 3.51 4.37
N ALA A 165 7.40 2.88 3.49
CA ALA A 165 7.83 2.52 2.15
C ALA A 165 6.68 2.64 1.15
N ILE A 166 7.01 2.83 -0.13
CA ILE A 166 6.06 2.98 -1.23
C ILE A 166 6.46 2.03 -2.35
N ALA A 167 5.48 1.37 -2.93
CA ALA A 167 5.64 0.58 -4.15
C ALA A 167 4.47 0.84 -5.09
N GLN A 168 4.80 1.22 -6.33
CA GLN A 168 3.85 1.35 -7.41
C GLN A 168 4.44 0.73 -8.67
N GLY A 169 3.73 -0.24 -9.25
CA GLY A 169 4.14 -0.86 -10.51
C GLY A 169 3.88 0.06 -11.71
N ALA A 170 4.64 -0.11 -12.77
CA ALA A 170 4.46 0.63 -14.03
C ALA A 170 3.12 0.35 -14.73
N SER A 171 2.39 -0.68 -14.29
CA SER A 171 1.01 -0.94 -14.72
C SER A 171 0.01 0.08 -14.19
N GLU A 172 0.36 0.82 -13.12
CA GLU A 172 -0.48 1.77 -12.40
C GLU A 172 -1.82 1.17 -11.89
N LEU A 173 -1.89 -0.17 -11.76
CA LEU A 173 -3.08 -0.88 -11.29
C LEU A 173 -3.22 -0.84 -9.77
N ASN A 174 -2.13 -0.53 -9.06
CA ASN A 174 -2.12 -0.39 -7.61
C ASN A 174 -1.12 0.65 -7.14
N ILE A 175 -1.41 1.24 -5.98
CA ILE A 175 -0.48 2.03 -5.17
C ILE A 175 -0.44 1.34 -3.81
N SER A 176 0.73 0.86 -3.43
CA SER A 176 0.95 0.17 -2.16
C SER A 176 1.87 0.98 -1.26
N VAL A 177 1.53 1.06 0.02
CA VAL A 177 2.36 1.69 1.05
C VAL A 177 2.54 0.76 2.23
N VAL A 178 3.69 0.88 2.88
CA VAL A 178 3.94 0.24 4.16
C VAL A 178 3.79 1.29 5.25
N ILE A 179 3.02 0.98 6.26
CA ILE A 179 2.75 1.83 7.42
C ILE A 179 2.94 1.05 8.71
N ASN A 180 2.95 1.73 9.84
CA ASN A 180 2.93 1.06 11.14
C ASN A 180 1.60 0.31 11.34
N GLU A 181 1.64 -0.91 11.88
CA GLU A 181 0.46 -1.75 12.12
C GLU A 181 -0.63 -1.05 12.95
N LYS A 182 -0.23 -0.26 13.95
CA LYS A 182 -1.15 0.50 14.81
C LYS A 182 -2.02 1.50 14.05
N ASP A 183 -1.56 1.98 12.89
CA ASP A 183 -2.25 2.98 12.08
C ASP A 183 -3.14 2.35 10.98
N LYS A 184 -3.12 1.02 10.83
CA LYS A 184 -3.82 0.28 9.76
C LYS A 184 -5.31 0.61 9.68
N ILE A 185 -6.05 0.48 10.77
CA ILE A 185 -7.51 0.72 10.77
C ILE A 185 -7.81 2.17 10.39
N LYS A 186 -7.03 3.11 10.94
CA LYS A 186 -7.16 4.52 10.63
C LYS A 186 -6.89 4.80 9.16
N ALA A 187 -5.85 4.18 8.58
CA ALA A 187 -5.50 4.30 7.17
C ALA A 187 -6.60 3.76 6.25
N LEU A 188 -7.12 2.57 6.54
CA LEU A 188 -8.20 1.96 5.77
C LEU A 188 -9.45 2.84 5.75
N ASN A 189 -9.87 3.33 6.92
CA ASN A 189 -11.04 4.21 7.02
C ASN A 189 -10.83 5.52 6.27
N SER A 190 -9.68 6.17 6.44
CA SER A 190 -9.36 7.44 5.78
C SER A 190 -9.31 7.32 4.26
N LEU A 191 -8.74 6.25 3.75
CA LEU A 191 -8.70 5.98 2.32
C LEU A 191 -10.08 5.62 1.77
N HIS A 192 -10.85 4.80 2.51
CA HIS A 192 -12.20 4.45 2.11
C HIS A 192 -13.12 5.67 2.05
N GLU A 193 -13.09 6.52 3.06
CA GLU A 193 -13.80 7.79 3.07
C GLU A 193 -13.39 8.67 1.88
N SER A 194 -12.08 8.85 1.68
CA SER A 194 -11.56 9.67 0.60
C SER A 194 -12.01 9.18 -0.78
N PHE A 195 -11.92 7.88 -1.07
CA PHE A 195 -12.16 7.37 -2.43
C PHE A 195 -13.62 7.03 -2.74
N PHE A 196 -14.41 6.65 -1.72
CA PHE A 196 -15.74 6.10 -1.95
C PHE A 196 -16.89 6.91 -1.35
N LEU A 197 -16.64 7.69 -0.29
CA LEU A 197 -17.68 8.42 0.41
C LEU A 197 -17.66 9.92 0.15
N SER A 198 -16.49 10.51 -0.10
CA SER A 198 -16.38 11.95 -0.29
C SER A 198 -16.45 12.36 -1.75
N ASN A 199 -17.64 12.65 -2.25
CA ASN A 199 -17.85 13.50 -3.43
C ASN A 199 -17.75 14.99 -3.08
N THR A 200 -17.52 15.33 -1.83
CA THR A 200 -17.46 16.69 -1.30
C THR A 200 -16.02 17.08 -0.97
N THR A 201 -15.64 18.27 -1.39
CA THR A 201 -14.39 18.90 -0.94
C THR A 201 -14.63 19.45 0.46
N THR A 202 -14.03 18.84 1.49
CA THR A 202 -14.08 19.37 2.84
C THR A 202 -13.14 20.57 2.94
N LEU A 203 -13.70 21.76 3.16
CA LEU A 203 -12.95 22.95 3.46
C LEU A 203 -12.96 23.18 4.97
N ASN A 204 -11.79 23.21 5.59
CA ASN A 204 -11.66 23.63 6.99
C ASN A 204 -11.59 25.15 7.03
N VAL A 205 -12.64 25.81 7.52
CA VAL A 205 -12.70 27.25 7.64
C VAL A 205 -12.51 27.64 9.10
N PHE A 206 -11.48 28.42 9.37
CA PHE A 206 -11.23 28.99 10.68
C PHE A 206 -11.73 30.44 10.72
N VAL A 207 -12.71 30.72 11.58
CA VAL A 207 -13.23 32.07 11.77
C VAL A 207 -12.59 32.66 13.02
N VAL A 208 -11.77 33.71 12.83
CA VAL A 208 -11.14 34.46 13.92
C VAL A 208 -11.97 35.71 14.20
N GLY A 209 -12.62 35.74 15.36
CA GLY A 209 -13.54 36.80 15.75
C GLY A 209 -15.01 36.46 15.42
N THR A 210 -15.78 36.23 16.47
CA THR A 210 -17.22 35.85 16.38
C THR A 210 -18.14 37.03 16.77
N GLY A 211 -17.68 38.26 16.58
CA GLY A 211 -18.51 39.46 16.71
C GLY A 211 -19.57 39.55 15.61
N THR A 212 -20.13 40.72 15.39
CA THR A 212 -21.27 40.92 14.47
C THR A 212 -21.04 40.36 13.08
N ILE A 213 -19.86 40.56 12.47
CA ILE A 213 -19.56 40.06 11.11
C ILE A 213 -19.27 38.55 11.10
N GLY A 214 -18.42 38.06 12.00
CA GLY A 214 -18.09 36.64 12.05
C GLY A 214 -19.28 35.74 12.46
N GLY A 215 -20.12 36.24 13.38
CA GLY A 215 -21.35 35.58 13.76
C GLY A 215 -22.36 35.48 12.61
N GLU A 216 -22.48 36.56 11.80
CA GLU A 216 -23.36 36.55 10.62
C GLU A 216 -22.85 35.59 9.53
N LEU A 217 -21.52 35.53 9.29
CA LEU A 217 -20.94 34.57 8.37
C LEU A 217 -21.26 33.11 8.79
N ILE A 218 -21.07 32.78 10.08
CA ILE A 218 -21.41 31.44 10.60
C ILE A 218 -22.89 31.13 10.41
N ARG A 219 -23.76 32.11 10.66
CA ARG A 219 -25.22 31.96 10.47
C ARG A 219 -25.57 31.67 9.00
N GLN A 220 -24.94 32.38 8.06
CA GLN A 220 -25.18 32.19 6.61
C GLN A 220 -24.67 30.83 6.14
N VAL A 221 -23.47 30.39 6.57
CA VAL A 221 -22.93 29.07 6.23
C VAL A 221 -23.85 27.97 6.75
N ASN A 222 -24.32 28.07 8.00
CA ASN A 222 -25.25 27.07 8.56
C ASN A 222 -26.62 27.07 7.88
N ALA A 223 -27.08 28.19 7.37
CA ALA A 223 -28.37 28.30 6.67
C ALA A 223 -28.31 27.75 5.22
N GLN A 224 -27.14 27.56 4.64
CA GLN A 224 -26.92 27.02 3.30
C GLN A 224 -26.47 25.54 3.32
N HIS A 225 -26.48 24.92 4.50
CA HIS A 225 -26.13 23.53 4.69
C HIS A 225 -27.38 22.66 4.50
N ASP A 226 -27.78 22.42 3.23
CA ASP A 226 -28.73 21.40 2.82
C ASP A 226 -28.09 20.42 1.85
#